data_929d4e74850c1f2ff29aa4434561be82
#
_entry.id   929d4e74850c1f2ff29aa4434561be82
#
_cell.length_a   1.000
_cell.length_b   1.000
_cell.length_c   1.000
_cell.angle_alpha   90.00
_cell.angle_beta   90.00
_cell.angle_gamma   90.00
#
_symmetry.space_group_name_H-M   'P 1'
#
loop_
_entity.id
_entity.type
_entity.pdbx_description
1 polymer ?
#
loop_
_entity_poly.entity_id
_entity_poly.type
_entity_poly.pdbx_seq_one_letter_code
_entity_poly.pdbx_strand_id
1 'polypeptide(L)'
;PIPAHAKPRDGQINLIYHTTPHRGLELLIPVMEFLEQHHANIHLDVYSSFEAYGWPQRDEPYLELFERIKANPRMTYHGYQPNEVVREALQKAHIFAYPSMWQETSCIAAIEAMSAGCAIVTSNYAALPETTANFAFTYQYHEDPQQHVNIFANALSTVIDMVNNNEQGIQQRLAFQKNYTDTFYN
;
A
#
# COMPACT_ATOMS: atom_id res chain seq x y z
N PRO A 1 5.77 12.80 12.64
CA PRO A 1 4.39 12.63 12.15
C PRO A 1 4.23 13.17 10.74
N ILE A 2 3.43 12.49 9.92
CA ILE A 2 3.01 13.03 8.64
C ILE A 2 1.76 13.89 8.88
N PRO A 3 1.72 15.17 8.46
CA PRO A 3 0.57 16.03 8.69
C PRO A 3 -0.73 15.40 8.20
N ALA A 4 -1.79 15.56 8.99
CA ALA A 4 -3.12 15.14 8.55
C ALA A 4 -3.64 16.15 7.53
N HIS A 5 -3.75 15.72 6.29
CA HIS A 5 -4.54 16.43 5.29
C HIS A 5 -5.80 15.62 5.01
N ALA A 6 -6.88 16.30 4.71
CA ALA A 6 -8.07 15.63 4.24
C ALA A 6 -7.72 14.91 2.93
N LYS A 7 -8.00 13.62 2.87
CA LYS A 7 -7.82 12.85 1.64
C LYS A 7 -8.68 13.44 0.52
N PRO A 8 -8.21 13.42 -0.74
CA PRO A 8 -9.01 13.85 -1.88
C PRO A 8 -10.36 13.13 -1.89
N ARG A 9 -11.42 13.87 -2.18
CA ARG A 9 -12.79 13.35 -2.31
C ARG A 9 -13.37 13.68 -3.68
N ASP A 10 -12.54 13.53 -4.70
CA ASP A 10 -12.88 13.73 -6.12
C ASP A 10 -13.53 12.50 -6.76
N GLY A 11 -13.77 11.46 -5.97
CA GLY A 11 -14.32 10.18 -6.41
C GLY A 11 -13.25 9.16 -6.81
N GLN A 12 -11.97 9.54 -6.89
CA GLN A 12 -10.87 8.60 -7.15
C GLN A 12 -10.35 8.03 -5.84
N ILE A 13 -10.11 6.73 -5.82
CA ILE A 13 -9.44 6.02 -4.73
C ILE A 13 -7.96 5.84 -5.11
N ASN A 14 -7.09 6.58 -4.43
CA ASN A 14 -5.65 6.52 -4.65
C ASN A 14 -5.04 5.45 -3.76
N LEU A 15 -4.45 4.43 -4.39
CA LEU A 15 -3.64 3.41 -3.74
C LEU A 15 -2.17 3.77 -3.86
N ILE A 16 -1.36 3.34 -2.92
CA ILE A 16 0.09 3.53 -2.94
C ILE A 16 0.81 2.23 -2.60
N TYR A 17 1.96 2.01 -3.24
CA TYR A 17 2.99 1.04 -2.86
C TYR A 17 4.33 1.77 -2.78
N HIS A 18 4.99 1.77 -1.62
CA HIS A 18 6.20 2.56 -1.39
C HIS A 18 7.28 1.78 -0.63
N THR A 19 7.63 0.62 -1.16
CA THR A 19 8.73 -0.21 -0.66
C THR A 19 9.42 -0.92 -1.83
N THR A 20 10.51 -1.65 -1.56
CA THR A 20 11.24 -2.36 -2.60
C THR A 20 10.42 -3.46 -3.29
N PRO A 21 10.68 -3.76 -4.58
CA PRO A 21 9.78 -4.59 -5.37
C PRO A 21 9.66 -6.04 -4.88
N HIS A 22 10.73 -6.61 -4.29
CA HIS A 22 10.75 -8.00 -3.82
C HIS A 22 9.79 -8.28 -2.64
N ARG A 23 9.20 -7.24 -2.05
CA ARG A 23 8.35 -7.38 -0.86
C ARG A 23 6.87 -7.66 -1.18
N GLY A 24 6.51 -7.77 -2.46
CA GLY A 24 5.15 -8.12 -2.87
C GLY A 24 4.62 -7.37 -4.09
N LEU A 25 5.44 -6.55 -4.78
CA LEU A 25 4.98 -5.82 -5.95
C LEU A 25 4.51 -6.76 -7.08
N GLU A 26 5.16 -7.92 -7.24
CA GLU A 26 4.78 -8.95 -8.21
C GLU A 26 3.37 -9.52 -7.96
N LEU A 27 2.93 -9.54 -6.69
CA LEU A 27 1.58 -9.98 -6.34
C LEU A 27 0.56 -8.85 -6.53
N LEU A 28 0.97 -7.59 -6.28
CA LEU A 28 0.08 -6.44 -6.34
C LEU A 28 -0.38 -6.13 -7.77
N ILE A 29 0.53 -6.15 -8.75
CA ILE A 29 0.21 -5.70 -10.10
C ILE A 29 -0.90 -6.52 -10.76
N PRO A 30 -0.86 -7.87 -10.79
CA PRO A 30 -1.97 -8.65 -11.35
C PRO A 30 -3.28 -8.46 -10.58
N VAL A 31 -3.23 -8.19 -9.28
CA VAL A 31 -4.43 -7.88 -8.49
C VAL A 31 -5.02 -6.54 -8.92
N MET A 32 -4.19 -5.51 -9.13
CA MET A 32 -4.67 -4.21 -9.61
C MET A 32 -5.31 -4.32 -10.99
N GLU A 33 -4.70 -5.05 -11.93
CA GLU A 33 -5.25 -5.28 -13.28
C GLU A 33 -6.60 -6.02 -13.25
N PHE A 34 -6.79 -6.90 -12.28
CA PHE A 34 -8.07 -7.56 -12.04
C PHE A 34 -9.10 -6.58 -11.43
N LEU A 35 -8.70 -5.84 -10.39
CA LEU A 35 -9.60 -4.96 -9.65
C LEU A 35 -10.05 -3.74 -10.46
N GLU A 36 -9.24 -3.22 -11.37
CA GLU A 36 -9.63 -2.09 -12.23
C GLU A 36 -10.79 -2.41 -13.18
N GLN A 37 -11.09 -3.69 -13.39
CA GLN A 37 -12.26 -4.13 -14.15
C GLN A 37 -13.56 -4.03 -13.33
N HIS A 38 -13.45 -4.00 -12.01
CA HIS A 38 -14.58 -3.97 -11.07
C HIS A 38 -14.72 -2.62 -10.35
N HIS A 39 -13.61 -1.90 -10.20
CA HIS A 39 -13.52 -0.59 -9.56
C HIS A 39 -12.98 0.44 -10.55
N ALA A 40 -13.89 1.17 -11.21
CA ALA A 40 -13.53 2.10 -12.28
C ALA A 40 -12.72 3.32 -11.80
N ASN A 41 -12.73 3.61 -10.51
CA ASN A 41 -12.19 4.83 -9.92
C ASN A 41 -10.92 4.62 -9.09
N ILE A 42 -10.20 3.51 -9.26
CA ILE A 42 -8.94 3.26 -8.56
C ILE A 42 -7.74 3.72 -9.39
N HIS A 43 -6.70 4.19 -8.71
CA HIS A 43 -5.39 4.50 -9.28
C HIS A 43 -4.29 4.06 -8.32
N LEU A 44 -3.21 3.44 -8.84
CA LEU A 44 -2.07 3.00 -8.04
C LEU A 44 -0.82 3.81 -8.37
N ASP A 45 -0.24 4.43 -7.36
CA ASP A 45 1.09 5.04 -7.41
C ASP A 45 2.14 4.09 -6.83
N VAL A 46 3.20 3.81 -7.60
CA VAL A 46 4.27 2.88 -7.23
C VAL A 46 5.60 3.62 -7.07
N TYR A 47 6.06 3.73 -5.84
CA TYR A 47 7.37 4.26 -5.44
C TYR A 47 8.25 3.08 -5.04
N SER A 48 8.96 2.48 -5.99
CA SER A 48 9.64 1.21 -5.75
C SER A 48 10.92 1.10 -6.58
N SER A 49 12.04 0.90 -5.91
CA SER A 49 13.36 0.61 -6.48
C SER A 49 14.32 0.22 -5.38
N PHE A 50 15.31 -0.60 -5.68
CA PHE A 50 16.46 -0.85 -4.80
C PHE A 50 17.44 0.33 -4.77
N GLU A 51 17.28 1.34 -5.60
CA GLU A 51 18.06 2.58 -5.56
C GLU A 51 17.96 3.26 -4.18
N ALA A 52 16.84 3.10 -3.48
CA ALA A 52 16.65 3.57 -2.10
C ALA A 52 17.74 3.06 -1.13
N TYR A 53 18.38 1.93 -1.44
CA TYR A 53 19.47 1.34 -0.68
C TYR A 53 20.84 1.47 -1.39
N GLY A 54 20.91 2.23 -2.50
CA GLY A 54 22.12 2.37 -3.30
C GLY A 54 22.44 1.15 -4.17
N TRP A 55 21.47 0.29 -4.46
CA TRP A 55 21.63 -0.94 -5.25
C TRP A 55 20.72 -0.97 -6.49
N PRO A 56 20.79 0.03 -7.40
CA PRO A 56 19.88 0.11 -8.55
C PRO A 56 19.99 -1.11 -9.48
N GLN A 57 21.15 -1.80 -9.52
CA GLN A 57 21.34 -3.01 -10.32
C GLN A 57 20.43 -4.17 -9.88
N ARG A 58 19.90 -4.14 -8.64
CA ARG A 58 18.96 -5.14 -8.15
C ARG A 58 17.54 -4.96 -8.71
N ASP A 59 17.28 -3.88 -9.42
CA ASP A 59 16.00 -3.67 -10.11
C ASP A 59 15.90 -4.49 -11.41
N GLU A 60 17.02 -5.02 -11.94
CA GLU A 60 17.04 -5.76 -13.21
C GLU A 60 15.97 -6.86 -13.33
N PRO A 61 15.74 -7.73 -12.33
CA PRO A 61 14.68 -8.74 -12.41
C PRO A 61 13.25 -8.17 -12.47
N TYR A 62 13.08 -6.90 -12.13
CA TYR A 62 11.76 -6.22 -12.03
C TYR A 62 11.49 -5.26 -13.18
N LEU A 63 12.41 -5.09 -14.13
CA LEU A 63 12.25 -4.13 -15.23
C LEU A 63 11.01 -4.40 -16.07
N GLU A 64 10.72 -5.66 -16.37
CA GLU A 64 9.49 -6.03 -17.10
C GLU A 64 8.23 -5.65 -16.32
N LEU A 65 8.23 -5.86 -15.01
CA LEU A 65 7.14 -5.46 -14.13
C LEU A 65 6.96 -3.93 -14.11
N PHE A 66 8.05 -3.19 -14.07
CA PHE A 66 8.01 -1.72 -14.13
C PHE A 66 7.45 -1.20 -15.46
N GLU A 67 7.83 -1.82 -16.58
CA GLU A 67 7.26 -1.46 -17.90
C GLU A 67 5.76 -1.81 -17.98
N ARG A 68 5.34 -2.91 -17.38
CA ARG A 68 3.92 -3.29 -17.26
C ARG A 68 3.11 -2.24 -16.47
N ILE A 69 3.67 -1.71 -15.38
CA ILE A 69 3.05 -0.62 -14.62
C ILE A 69 2.94 0.64 -15.48
N LYS A 70 4.02 1.05 -16.16
CA LYS A 70 4.06 2.24 -17.02
C LYS A 70 3.06 2.18 -18.19
N ALA A 71 2.79 0.98 -18.69
CA ALA A 71 1.85 0.75 -19.79
C ALA A 71 0.38 0.84 -19.36
N ASN A 72 0.09 0.75 -18.05
CA ASN A 72 -1.27 0.76 -17.55
C ASN A 72 -1.70 2.19 -17.17
N PRO A 73 -2.77 2.75 -17.79
CA PRO A 73 -3.21 4.12 -17.52
C PRO A 73 -3.74 4.36 -16.10
N ARG A 74 -4.02 3.29 -15.34
CA ARG A 74 -4.47 3.36 -13.95
C ARG A 74 -3.37 3.13 -12.93
N MET A 75 -2.13 3.07 -13.39
CA MET A 75 -0.96 2.93 -12.54
C MET A 75 0.09 3.97 -12.94
N THR A 76 0.86 4.46 -11.98
CA THR A 76 2.00 5.33 -12.24
C THR A 76 3.23 4.79 -11.55
N TYR A 77 4.30 4.54 -12.32
CA TYR A 77 5.58 4.14 -11.78
C TYR A 77 6.48 5.36 -11.58
N HIS A 78 6.85 5.62 -10.33
CA HIS A 78 7.70 6.76 -9.94
C HIS A 78 9.17 6.38 -9.70
N GLY A 79 9.48 5.08 -9.61
CA GLY A 79 10.82 4.61 -9.24
C GLY A 79 11.21 5.00 -7.81
N TYR A 80 12.51 5.26 -7.63
CA TYR A 80 13.01 5.88 -6.40
C TYR A 80 12.65 7.36 -6.35
N GLN A 81 12.16 7.80 -5.21
CA GLN A 81 11.93 9.21 -4.92
C GLN A 81 12.41 9.55 -3.51
N PRO A 82 12.86 10.79 -3.26
CA PRO A 82 13.17 11.27 -1.93
C PRO A 82 12.00 11.10 -0.96
N ASN A 83 12.33 10.93 0.32
CA ASN A 83 11.33 10.64 1.36
C ASN A 83 10.23 11.70 1.47
N GLU A 84 10.58 12.98 1.23
CA GLU A 84 9.63 14.09 1.23
C GLU A 84 8.55 13.92 0.16
N VAL A 85 8.94 13.49 -1.04
CA VAL A 85 8.02 13.25 -2.16
C VAL A 85 7.07 12.09 -1.84
N VAL A 86 7.60 11.01 -1.27
CA VAL A 86 6.79 9.84 -0.84
C VAL A 86 5.80 10.24 0.26
N ARG A 87 6.21 11.06 1.22
CA ARG A 87 5.34 11.57 2.28
C ARG A 87 4.23 12.47 1.76
N GLU A 88 4.50 13.31 0.77
CA GLU A 88 3.47 14.09 0.09
C GLU A 88 2.47 13.20 -0.66
N ALA A 89 2.94 12.14 -1.30
CA ALA A 89 2.09 11.16 -1.95
C ALA A 89 1.20 10.40 -0.94
N LEU A 90 1.77 9.99 0.19
CA LEU A 90 1.02 9.35 1.29
C LEU A 90 -0.10 10.22 1.83
N GLN A 91 0.05 11.54 1.88
CA GLN A 91 -1.00 12.46 2.30
C GLN A 91 -2.22 12.41 1.38
N LYS A 92 -2.04 12.08 0.10
CA LYS A 92 -3.08 11.97 -0.92
C LYS A 92 -3.64 10.56 -1.08
N ALA A 93 -2.85 9.55 -0.70
CA ALA A 93 -3.23 8.15 -0.82
C ALA A 93 -4.31 7.76 0.21
N HIS A 94 -5.25 6.94 -0.21
CA HIS A 94 -6.31 6.39 0.63
C HIS A 94 -5.91 5.04 1.22
N ILE A 95 -5.22 4.21 0.44
CA ILE A 95 -4.90 2.82 0.79
C ILE A 95 -3.42 2.53 0.50
N PHE A 96 -2.71 2.01 1.49
CA PHE A 96 -1.43 1.34 1.28
C PHE A 96 -1.71 -0.13 0.97
N ALA A 97 -1.54 -0.50 -0.29
CA ALA A 97 -1.77 -1.86 -0.79
C ALA A 97 -0.46 -2.66 -0.72
N TYR A 98 -0.32 -3.47 0.31
CA TYR A 98 0.92 -4.16 0.62
C TYR A 98 0.72 -5.68 0.80
N PRO A 99 0.70 -6.47 -0.29
CA PRO A 99 0.65 -7.93 -0.20
C PRO A 99 2.00 -8.50 0.22
N SER A 100 2.41 -8.22 1.46
CA SER A 100 3.73 -8.57 1.96
C SER A 100 3.97 -10.08 1.92
N MET A 101 5.05 -10.46 1.25
CA MET A 101 5.64 -11.78 1.27
C MET A 101 7.02 -11.80 1.93
N TRP A 102 7.45 -10.67 2.48
CA TRP A 102 8.72 -10.49 3.15
C TRP A 102 8.58 -10.62 4.67
N GLN A 103 9.55 -11.29 5.29
CA GLN A 103 9.58 -11.44 6.75
C GLN A 103 10.05 -10.13 7.41
N GLU A 104 9.13 -9.20 7.59
CA GLU A 104 9.40 -7.93 8.24
C GLU A 104 9.75 -8.11 9.72
N THR A 105 10.74 -7.36 10.19
CA THR A 105 11.04 -7.20 11.62
C THR A 105 10.37 -5.95 12.18
N SER A 106 10.26 -4.91 11.38
CA SER A 106 9.51 -3.68 11.61
C SER A 106 9.32 -2.99 10.26
N CYS A 107 8.11 -2.61 9.91
CA CYS A 107 7.81 -2.04 8.61
C CYS A 107 7.62 -0.52 8.70
N ILE A 108 8.69 0.25 8.44
CA ILE A 108 8.64 1.73 8.44
C ILE A 108 7.61 2.23 7.42
N ALA A 109 7.51 1.61 6.25
CA ALA A 109 6.51 1.97 5.25
C ALA A 109 5.07 1.87 5.79
N ALA A 110 4.76 0.82 6.57
CA ALA A 110 3.46 0.70 7.22
C ALA A 110 3.24 1.80 8.28
N ILE A 111 4.27 2.12 9.08
CA ILE A 111 4.19 3.19 10.10
C ILE A 111 3.94 4.55 9.43
N GLU A 112 4.63 4.87 8.34
CA GLU A 112 4.42 6.11 7.58
C GLU A 112 3.01 6.18 6.98
N ALA A 113 2.53 5.08 6.39
CA ALA A 113 1.17 5.00 5.87
C ALA A 113 0.11 5.18 6.97
N MET A 114 0.34 4.58 8.16
CA MET A 114 -0.53 4.77 9.33
C MET A 114 -0.58 6.24 9.77
N SER A 115 0.59 6.89 9.90
CA SER A 115 0.70 8.30 10.26
C SER A 115 0.03 9.21 9.25
N ALA A 116 0.10 8.87 7.97
CA ALA A 116 -0.59 9.59 6.90
C ALA A 116 -2.11 9.35 6.86
N GLY A 117 -2.64 8.45 7.69
CA GLY A 117 -4.06 8.10 7.72
C GLY A 117 -4.52 7.24 6.54
N CYS A 118 -3.62 6.46 5.93
CA CYS A 118 -3.99 5.47 4.92
C CYS A 118 -4.59 4.23 5.59
N ALA A 119 -5.61 3.63 4.97
CA ALA A 119 -5.98 2.26 5.27
C ALA A 119 -4.84 1.34 4.80
N ILE A 120 -4.47 0.35 5.59
CA ILE A 120 -3.42 -0.60 5.21
C ILE A 120 -4.06 -1.95 4.96
N VAL A 121 -3.81 -2.51 3.77
CA VAL A 121 -4.22 -3.88 3.44
C VAL A 121 -2.96 -4.71 3.25
N THR A 122 -2.73 -5.65 4.16
CA THR A 122 -1.50 -6.45 4.19
C THR A 122 -1.73 -7.85 4.77
N SER A 123 -0.78 -8.75 4.54
CA SER A 123 -0.80 -10.08 5.17
C SER A 123 -0.53 -9.99 6.68
N ASN A 124 -0.98 -10.99 7.43
CA ASN A 124 -0.64 -11.13 8.86
C ASN A 124 0.74 -11.78 9.08
N TYR A 125 1.67 -11.59 8.13
CA TYR A 125 2.97 -12.24 8.14
C TYR A 125 3.98 -11.48 8.98
N ALA A 126 4.80 -12.24 9.74
CA ALA A 126 5.90 -11.73 10.57
C ALA A 126 5.44 -10.61 11.53
N ALA A 127 6.17 -9.49 11.62
CA ALA A 127 5.91 -8.40 12.56
C ALA A 127 4.78 -7.44 12.11
N LEU A 128 4.14 -7.64 10.97
CA LEU A 128 3.13 -6.70 10.46
C LEU A 128 1.95 -6.47 11.39
N PRO A 129 1.34 -7.48 12.02
CA PRO A 129 0.27 -7.25 13.00
C PRO A 129 0.72 -6.41 14.19
N GLU A 130 1.93 -6.67 14.72
CA GLU A 130 2.52 -5.91 15.82
C GLU A 130 2.85 -4.48 15.39
N THR A 131 3.56 -4.30 14.27
CA THR A 131 3.94 -3.00 13.74
C THR A 131 2.73 -2.10 13.51
N THR A 132 1.63 -2.67 13.03
CA THR A 132 0.41 -1.92 12.76
C THR A 132 -0.52 -1.85 13.96
N ALA A 133 -0.13 -2.38 15.14
CA ALA A 133 -0.96 -2.46 16.33
C ALA A 133 -2.38 -2.97 16.05
N ASN A 134 -2.50 -3.89 15.10
CA ASN A 134 -3.75 -4.46 14.58
C ASN A 134 -4.72 -3.43 13.95
N PHE A 135 -4.26 -2.24 13.59
CA PHE A 135 -5.07 -1.28 12.84
C PHE A 135 -5.20 -1.64 11.36
N ALA A 136 -4.22 -2.35 10.79
CA ALA A 136 -4.30 -2.79 9.40
C ALA A 136 -5.49 -3.76 9.16
N PHE A 137 -5.98 -3.76 7.93
CA PHE A 137 -6.88 -4.79 7.42
C PHE A 137 -6.02 -5.97 6.98
N THR A 138 -5.80 -6.92 7.89
CA THR A 138 -4.94 -8.07 7.66
C THR A 138 -5.72 -9.25 7.13
N TYR A 139 -5.07 -10.01 6.24
CA TYR A 139 -5.54 -11.31 5.76
C TYR A 139 -4.49 -12.39 6.08
N GLN A 140 -4.92 -13.64 6.04
CA GLN A 140 -4.04 -14.78 6.31
C GLN A 140 -2.98 -14.90 5.19
N TYR A 141 -1.71 -14.86 5.59
CA TYR A 141 -0.60 -15.13 4.68
C TYR A 141 -0.69 -16.55 4.11
N HIS A 142 -0.33 -16.70 2.85
CA HIS A 142 -0.24 -18.00 2.19
C HIS A 142 1.04 -18.10 1.38
N GLU A 143 1.75 -19.22 1.47
CA GLU A 143 3.02 -19.45 0.76
C GLU A 143 2.83 -19.64 -0.75
N ASP A 144 1.70 -20.24 -1.16
CA ASP A 144 1.35 -20.35 -2.56
C ASP A 144 0.95 -18.99 -3.12
N PRO A 145 1.67 -18.49 -4.17
CA PRO A 145 1.43 -17.13 -4.70
C PRO A 145 0.02 -16.93 -5.26
N GLN A 146 -0.58 -17.97 -5.86
CA GLN A 146 -1.93 -17.86 -6.42
C GLN A 146 -2.99 -17.75 -5.31
N GLN A 147 -2.84 -18.50 -4.24
CA GLN A 147 -3.72 -18.39 -3.07
C GLN A 147 -3.54 -17.03 -2.41
N HIS A 148 -2.29 -16.59 -2.24
CA HIS A 148 -1.98 -15.27 -1.68
C HIS A 148 -2.65 -14.14 -2.49
N VAL A 149 -2.49 -14.14 -3.81
CA VAL A 149 -3.13 -13.17 -4.72
C VAL A 149 -4.65 -13.17 -4.56
N ASN A 150 -5.29 -14.32 -4.52
CA ASN A 150 -6.75 -14.43 -4.39
C ASN A 150 -7.25 -13.87 -3.05
N ILE A 151 -6.58 -14.20 -1.96
CA ILE A 151 -6.96 -13.72 -0.61
C ILE A 151 -6.74 -12.20 -0.53
N PHE A 152 -5.60 -11.72 -1.01
CA PHE A 152 -5.30 -10.29 -1.02
C PHE A 152 -6.28 -9.50 -1.89
N ALA A 153 -6.62 -9.98 -3.09
CA ALA A 153 -7.58 -9.32 -3.99
C ALA A 153 -8.94 -9.12 -3.32
N ASN A 154 -9.43 -10.14 -2.62
CA ASN A 154 -10.70 -10.05 -1.88
C ASN A 154 -10.62 -9.03 -0.73
N ALA A 155 -9.53 -9.05 0.04
CA ALA A 155 -9.33 -8.10 1.14
C ALA A 155 -9.21 -6.66 0.62
N LEU A 156 -8.43 -6.44 -0.45
CA LEU A 156 -8.24 -5.13 -1.04
C LEU A 156 -9.55 -4.59 -1.65
N SER A 157 -10.30 -5.42 -2.38
CA SER A 157 -11.60 -5.03 -2.94
C SER A 157 -12.58 -4.58 -1.84
N THR A 158 -12.64 -5.32 -0.75
CA THR A 158 -13.50 -4.96 0.41
C THR A 158 -13.12 -3.60 0.98
N VAL A 159 -11.82 -3.34 1.17
CA VAL A 159 -11.38 -2.04 1.73
C VAL A 159 -11.58 -0.90 0.74
N ILE A 160 -11.42 -1.14 -0.58
CA ILE A 160 -11.77 -0.15 -1.61
C ILE A 160 -13.25 0.25 -1.49
N ASP A 161 -14.14 -0.72 -1.35
CA ASP A 161 -15.58 -0.44 -1.18
C ASP A 161 -15.87 0.34 0.11
N MET A 162 -15.25 -0.02 1.24
CA MET A 162 -15.40 0.70 2.50
C MET A 162 -14.93 2.16 2.39
N VAL A 163 -13.82 2.42 1.71
CA VAL A 163 -13.30 3.77 1.47
C VAL A 163 -14.21 4.54 0.52
N ASN A 164 -14.64 3.90 -0.57
CA ASN A 164 -15.48 4.50 -1.59
C ASN A 164 -16.84 4.92 -1.02
N ASN A 165 -17.43 4.08 -0.17
CA ASN A 165 -18.69 4.34 0.52
C ASN A 165 -18.54 5.31 1.71
N ASN A 166 -17.32 5.71 2.03
CA ASN A 166 -17.00 6.58 3.17
C ASN A 166 -17.62 6.07 4.49
N GLU A 167 -17.52 4.79 4.74
CA GLU A 167 -18.11 4.15 5.92
C GLU A 167 -17.61 4.78 7.21
N GLN A 168 -18.51 5.12 8.11
CA GLN A 168 -18.17 5.76 9.39
C GLN A 168 -17.17 4.93 10.21
N GLY A 169 -17.29 3.61 10.15
CA GLY A 169 -16.40 2.70 10.87
C GLY A 169 -14.93 2.78 10.41
N ILE A 170 -14.69 2.89 9.09
CA ILE A 170 -13.33 3.04 8.57
C ILE A 170 -12.75 4.40 8.94
N GLN A 171 -13.53 5.48 8.88
CA GLN A 171 -13.06 6.83 9.24
C GLN A 171 -12.64 6.91 10.71
N GLN A 172 -13.42 6.33 11.62
CA GLN A 172 -13.07 6.24 13.04
C GLN A 172 -11.80 5.42 13.25
N ARG A 173 -11.70 4.25 12.60
CA ARG A 173 -10.51 3.39 12.69
C ARG A 173 -9.24 4.13 12.26
N LEU A 174 -9.29 4.84 11.13
CA LEU A 174 -8.14 5.59 10.60
C LEU A 174 -7.75 6.77 11.51
N ALA A 175 -8.72 7.43 12.13
CA ALA A 175 -8.46 8.49 13.11
C ALA A 175 -7.74 7.94 14.37
N PHE A 176 -8.18 6.79 14.90
CA PHE A 176 -7.51 6.13 16.02
C PHE A 176 -6.12 5.62 15.64
N GLN A 177 -5.97 5.00 14.46
CA GLN A 177 -4.70 4.56 13.91
C GLN A 177 -3.69 5.70 13.86
N LYS A 178 -4.07 6.83 13.27
CA LYS A 178 -3.20 8.00 13.17
C LYS A 178 -2.77 8.51 14.56
N ASN A 179 -3.72 8.69 15.46
CA ASN A 179 -3.43 9.16 16.82
C ASN A 179 -2.46 8.21 17.57
N TYR A 180 -2.66 6.91 17.45
CA TYR A 180 -1.76 5.90 17.99
C TYR A 180 -0.35 6.06 17.40
N THR A 181 -0.26 6.10 16.08
CA THR A 181 1.03 6.17 15.37
C THR A 181 1.80 7.43 15.73
N ASP A 182 1.14 8.58 15.72
CA ASP A 182 1.76 9.86 16.04
C ASP A 182 2.16 9.96 17.53
N THR A 183 1.59 9.12 18.38
CA THR A 183 1.95 9.07 19.82
C THR A 183 3.13 8.14 20.07
N PHE A 184 3.17 6.96 19.44
CA PHE A 184 4.11 5.90 19.82
C PHE A 184 5.29 5.73 18.84
N TYR A 185 5.19 6.26 17.61
CA TYR A 185 6.24 6.17 16.59
C TYR A 185 6.83 7.53 16.20
N ASN A 186 6.85 8.46 17.14
CA ASN A 186 7.45 9.80 16.97
C ASN A 186 8.97 9.75 17.11
#